data_89e7c24e799edb06d41e6e9b32f5316b
#
_entry.id   89e7c24e799edb06d41e6e9b32f5316b
#
_cell.length_a   1.000
_cell.length_b   1.000
_cell.length_c   1.000
_cell.angle_alpha   90.00
_cell.angle_beta   90.00
_cell.angle_gamma   90.00
#
_symmetry.space_group_name_H-M   'P 1'
#
loop_
_entity.id
_entity.type
_entity.pdbx_description
1 polymer ?
#
loop_
_entity_poly.entity_id
_entity_poly.type
_entity_poly.pdbx_seq_one_letter_code
_entity_poly.pdbx_strand_id
1 'polypeptide(L)'
;MGKLSPEERPVVGKLSNEVRGFIESAIKTKKDELSALALEMKLEEEKLDVTLPGKEIRVGKKHPLSIVLDEIKEAFVSLGYSIVDGPDVEYDHYNFEALNIPKNHPARDSQDTFYFSPEVLLRSQTSCVQVRTMEKMRPPIKIIAPGRVYRIDEIDATHSPIFHQIEGLVVDKGIN
;
A
#
# COMPACT_ATOMS: atom_id res chain seq x y z
N MET A 1 56.29 0.56 -52.65
CA MET A 1 56.30 -0.69 -53.42
C MET A 1 56.53 -0.48 -54.94
N GLY A 2 56.35 0.69 -55.53
CA GLY A 2 56.46 0.91 -56.98
C GLY A 2 57.89 0.98 -57.59
N LYS A 3 58.98 0.95 -56.80
CA LYS A 3 60.36 1.06 -57.27
C LYS A 3 61.21 -0.20 -57.02
N LEU A 4 60.57 -1.34 -56.59
CA LEU A 4 61.24 -2.59 -56.25
C LEU A 4 61.26 -3.54 -57.48
N SER A 5 62.39 -4.28 -57.66
CA SER A 5 62.47 -5.29 -58.67
C SER A 5 61.45 -6.45 -58.47
N PRO A 6 61.09 -7.21 -59.50
CA PRO A 6 60.12 -8.33 -59.34
C PRO A 6 60.53 -9.40 -58.34
N GLU A 7 61.83 -9.58 -58.11
CA GLU A 7 62.42 -10.54 -57.18
C GLU A 7 62.42 -10.05 -55.71
N GLU A 8 62.50 -8.73 -55.47
CA GLU A 8 62.56 -8.11 -54.16
C GLU A 8 61.17 -7.93 -53.55
N ARG A 9 60.11 -7.85 -54.37
CA ARG A 9 58.71 -7.60 -53.89
C ARG A 9 58.24 -8.65 -52.93
N PRO A 10 58.39 -9.97 -53.14
CA PRO A 10 57.93 -10.99 -52.22
C PRO A 10 58.69 -10.95 -50.87
N VAL A 11 59.99 -10.65 -50.90
CA VAL A 11 60.81 -10.57 -49.70
C VAL A 11 60.38 -9.39 -48.81
N VAL A 12 60.23 -8.20 -49.41
CA VAL A 12 59.79 -7.00 -48.72
C VAL A 12 58.34 -7.16 -48.24
N GLY A 13 57.50 -7.80 -49.04
CA GLY A 13 56.13 -8.12 -48.65
C GLY A 13 56.04 -9.02 -47.40
N LYS A 14 56.85 -10.05 -47.36
CA LYS A 14 56.95 -10.95 -46.21
C LYS A 14 57.43 -10.23 -44.95
N LEU A 15 58.51 -9.47 -45.07
CA LEU A 15 59.06 -8.69 -43.96
C LEU A 15 58.07 -7.66 -43.44
N SER A 16 57.35 -6.98 -44.34
CA SER A 16 56.33 -5.99 -43.96
C SER A 16 55.20 -6.67 -43.20
N ASN A 17 54.76 -7.85 -43.62
CA ASN A 17 53.71 -8.61 -42.92
C ASN A 17 54.19 -9.12 -41.53
N GLU A 18 55.42 -9.58 -41.42
CA GLU A 18 56.03 -9.97 -40.14
C GLU A 18 56.13 -8.80 -39.17
N VAL A 19 56.60 -7.66 -39.61
CA VAL A 19 56.68 -6.42 -38.79
C VAL A 19 55.28 -5.95 -38.38
N ARG A 20 54.33 -6.00 -39.32
CA ARG A 20 52.95 -5.64 -39.03
C ARG A 20 52.34 -6.57 -37.97
N GLY A 21 52.51 -7.89 -38.13
CA GLY A 21 52.03 -8.87 -37.16
C GLY A 21 52.65 -8.69 -35.77
N PHE A 22 53.95 -8.34 -35.70
CA PHE A 22 54.59 -8.04 -34.43
C PHE A 22 54.02 -6.79 -33.78
N ILE A 23 53.83 -5.72 -34.55
CA ILE A 23 53.24 -4.47 -34.02
C ILE A 23 51.79 -4.71 -33.55
N GLU A 24 51.00 -5.39 -34.35
CA GLU A 24 49.60 -5.67 -33.99
C GLU A 24 49.50 -6.53 -32.71
N SER A 25 50.36 -7.55 -32.57
CA SER A 25 50.41 -8.37 -31.36
C SER A 25 50.88 -7.56 -30.12
N ALA A 26 51.89 -6.72 -30.27
CA ALA A 26 52.37 -5.86 -29.18
C ALA A 26 51.34 -4.84 -28.73
N ILE A 27 50.61 -4.23 -29.68
CA ILE A 27 49.51 -3.32 -29.38
C ILE A 27 48.38 -4.04 -28.65
N LYS A 28 48.00 -5.23 -29.12
CA LYS A 28 46.97 -6.04 -28.49
C LYS A 28 47.31 -6.38 -27.05
N THR A 29 48.54 -6.92 -26.83
CA THR A 29 49.00 -7.26 -25.49
C THR A 29 48.97 -6.04 -24.55
N LYS A 30 49.46 -4.88 -25.04
CA LYS A 30 49.47 -3.66 -24.22
C LYS A 30 48.07 -3.13 -23.93
N LYS A 31 47.17 -3.26 -24.87
CA LYS A 31 45.75 -2.90 -24.68
C LYS A 31 45.05 -3.78 -23.63
N ASP A 32 45.33 -5.09 -23.69
CA ASP A 32 44.78 -6.05 -22.75
C ASP A 32 45.31 -5.80 -21.31
N GLU A 33 46.62 -5.54 -21.19
CA GLU A 33 47.25 -5.11 -19.91
C GLU A 33 46.60 -3.85 -19.33
N LEU A 34 46.46 -2.81 -20.16
CA LEU A 34 45.86 -1.55 -19.72
C LEU A 34 44.38 -1.69 -19.36
N SER A 35 43.66 -2.54 -20.08
CA SER A 35 42.25 -2.84 -19.76
C SER A 35 42.11 -3.59 -18.44
N ALA A 36 42.99 -4.52 -18.15
CA ALA A 36 43.02 -5.25 -16.88
C ALA A 36 43.36 -4.30 -15.72
N LEU A 37 44.36 -3.43 -15.87
CA LEU A 37 44.69 -2.41 -14.86
C LEU A 37 43.55 -1.43 -14.60
N ALA A 38 42.91 -0.96 -15.66
CA ALA A 38 41.74 -0.06 -15.54
C ALA A 38 40.56 -0.71 -14.81
N LEU A 39 40.33 -1.99 -15.07
CA LEU A 39 39.29 -2.77 -14.37
C LEU A 39 39.64 -2.94 -12.88
N GLU A 40 40.90 -3.26 -12.58
CA GLU A 40 41.37 -3.42 -11.19
C GLU A 40 41.22 -2.13 -10.39
N MET A 41 41.66 -0.98 -10.97
CA MET A 41 41.47 0.33 -10.35
C MET A 41 40.00 0.66 -10.11
N LYS A 42 39.16 0.38 -11.09
CA LYS A 42 37.71 0.61 -10.95
C LYS A 42 37.08 -0.25 -9.86
N LEU A 43 37.44 -1.52 -9.76
CA LEU A 43 36.98 -2.42 -8.71
C LEU A 43 37.43 -1.98 -7.31
N GLU A 44 38.62 -1.42 -7.19
CA GLU A 44 39.12 -0.88 -5.91
C GLU A 44 38.39 0.41 -5.52
N GLU A 45 38.12 1.32 -6.47
CA GLU A 45 37.32 2.53 -6.24
C GLU A 45 35.83 2.22 -5.88
N GLU A 46 35.24 1.20 -6.51
CA GLU A 46 33.87 0.80 -6.31
C GLU A 46 33.66 -0.19 -5.13
N LYS A 47 34.75 -0.46 -4.37
CA LYS A 47 34.69 -1.40 -3.25
C LYS A 47 33.75 -0.92 -2.17
N LEU A 48 32.64 -1.64 -2.01
CA LEU A 48 31.66 -1.41 -0.95
C LEU A 48 32.05 -2.19 0.31
N ASP A 49 32.08 -1.50 1.44
CA ASP A 49 32.25 -2.14 2.73
C ASP A 49 30.93 -2.81 3.15
N VAL A 50 30.84 -4.10 2.88
CA VAL A 50 29.68 -4.93 3.24
C VAL A 50 29.57 -5.23 4.73
N THR A 51 30.56 -4.84 5.54
CA THR A 51 30.52 -5.01 7.00
C THR A 51 29.78 -3.87 7.68
N LEU A 52 29.56 -2.76 6.98
CA LEU A 52 28.73 -1.68 7.50
C LEU A 52 27.29 -2.14 7.68
N PRO A 53 26.67 -1.84 8.84
CA PRO A 53 25.28 -2.19 9.07
C PRO A 53 24.40 -1.51 8.02
N GLY A 54 23.46 -2.27 7.45
CA GLY A 54 22.47 -1.75 6.53
C GLY A 54 21.59 -0.68 7.18
N LYS A 55 20.86 0.06 6.37
CA LYS A 55 19.90 1.06 6.86
C LYS A 55 18.83 0.35 7.69
N GLU A 56 18.72 0.71 8.97
CA GLU A 56 17.73 0.14 9.87
C GLU A 56 16.31 0.47 9.37
N ILE A 57 15.54 -0.57 9.03
CA ILE A 57 14.15 -0.41 8.63
C ILE A 57 13.32 -0.27 9.90
N ARG A 58 12.86 0.94 10.19
CA ARG A 58 11.92 1.15 11.30
C ARG A 58 10.56 0.58 10.91
N VAL A 59 10.22 -0.55 11.49
CA VAL A 59 8.88 -1.14 11.33
C VAL A 59 7.89 -0.26 12.09
N GLY A 60 6.88 0.23 11.39
CA GLY A 60 5.77 0.96 12.01
C GLY A 60 5.00 0.07 13.00
N LYS A 61 4.40 0.69 14.00
CA LYS A 61 3.52 0.02 14.96
C LYS A 61 2.07 0.37 14.67
N LYS A 62 1.14 -0.54 14.98
CA LYS A 62 -0.29 -0.26 14.88
C LYS A 62 -0.69 0.81 15.91
N HIS A 63 -1.62 1.67 15.53
CA HIS A 63 -2.24 2.62 16.46
C HIS A 63 -3.00 1.86 17.56
N PRO A 64 -3.03 2.34 18.83
CA PRO A 64 -3.74 1.65 19.93
C PRO A 64 -5.20 1.32 19.60
N LEU A 65 -5.95 2.26 19.00
CA LEU A 65 -7.32 1.99 18.57
C LEU A 65 -7.43 0.85 17.56
N SER A 66 -6.46 0.72 16.64
CA SER A 66 -6.47 -0.39 15.68
C SER A 66 -6.22 -1.73 16.37
N ILE A 67 -5.38 -1.75 17.41
CA ILE A 67 -5.12 -2.97 18.20
C ILE A 67 -6.42 -3.41 18.89
N VAL A 68 -7.06 -2.50 19.61
CA VAL A 68 -8.34 -2.79 20.32
C VAL A 68 -9.43 -3.23 19.34
N LEU A 69 -9.52 -2.57 18.17
CA LEU A 69 -10.49 -2.92 17.14
C LEU A 69 -10.26 -4.33 16.60
N ASP A 70 -9.02 -4.70 16.38
CA ASP A 70 -8.67 -6.05 15.92
C ASP A 70 -9.00 -7.10 17.01
N GLU A 71 -8.69 -6.85 18.27
CA GLU A 71 -9.04 -7.73 19.39
C GLU A 71 -10.56 -7.94 19.51
N ILE A 72 -11.35 -6.88 19.39
CA ILE A 72 -12.81 -6.98 19.43
C ILE A 72 -13.33 -7.79 18.24
N LYS A 73 -12.82 -7.53 17.03
CA LYS A 73 -13.18 -8.28 15.84
C LYS A 73 -12.88 -9.77 16.00
N GLU A 74 -11.70 -10.13 16.48
CA GLU A 74 -11.31 -11.52 16.73
C GLU A 74 -12.24 -12.21 17.75
N ALA A 75 -12.59 -11.51 18.84
CA ALA A 75 -13.50 -12.02 19.84
C ALA A 75 -14.89 -12.33 19.24
N PHE A 76 -15.47 -11.41 18.45
CA PHE A 76 -16.78 -11.63 17.84
C PHE A 76 -16.76 -12.68 16.72
N VAL A 77 -15.68 -12.74 15.92
CA VAL A 77 -15.51 -13.79 14.91
C VAL A 77 -15.45 -15.16 15.58
N SER A 78 -14.77 -15.30 16.72
CA SER A 78 -14.73 -16.55 17.48
C SER A 78 -16.11 -16.98 18.01
N LEU A 79 -17.01 -16.02 18.22
CA LEU A 79 -18.42 -16.26 18.58
C LEU A 79 -19.34 -16.51 17.36
N GLY A 80 -18.76 -16.56 16.15
CA GLY A 80 -19.49 -16.86 14.92
C GLY A 80 -20.16 -15.64 14.28
N TYR A 81 -19.73 -14.41 14.60
CA TYR A 81 -20.18 -13.21 13.91
C TYR A 81 -19.35 -12.98 12.62
N SER A 82 -19.99 -12.47 11.60
CA SER A 82 -19.33 -11.96 10.40
C SER A 82 -19.07 -10.47 10.55
N ILE A 83 -17.93 -10.00 10.06
CA ILE A 83 -17.62 -8.58 10.02
C ILE A 83 -18.17 -8.02 8.72
N VAL A 84 -18.96 -6.94 8.81
CA VAL A 84 -19.48 -6.21 7.66
C VAL A 84 -19.05 -4.76 7.71
N ASP A 85 -18.87 -4.15 6.56
CA ASP A 85 -18.46 -2.77 6.41
C ASP A 85 -19.41 -1.99 5.50
N GLY A 86 -19.41 -0.67 5.62
CA GLY A 86 -20.25 0.23 4.85
C GLY A 86 -19.58 1.59 4.62
N PRO A 87 -20.13 2.43 3.74
CA PRO A 87 -19.57 3.70 3.38
C PRO A 87 -19.61 4.70 4.55
N ASP A 88 -18.56 5.53 4.68
CA ASP A 88 -18.54 6.66 5.63
C ASP A 88 -19.48 7.79 5.18
N VAL A 89 -19.57 8.03 3.86
CA VAL A 89 -20.55 8.96 3.26
C VAL A 89 -21.80 8.16 2.93
N GLU A 90 -22.91 8.51 3.57
CA GLU A 90 -24.11 7.71 3.56
C GLU A 90 -25.34 8.53 3.11
N TYR A 91 -26.38 7.86 2.64
CA TYR A 91 -27.67 8.48 2.41
C TYR A 91 -28.46 8.64 3.71
N ASP A 92 -29.15 9.76 3.82
CA ASP A 92 -30.08 10.07 4.92
C ASP A 92 -31.09 8.92 5.19
N HIS A 93 -31.56 8.30 4.11
CA HIS A 93 -32.42 7.12 4.19
C HIS A 93 -31.84 5.99 5.07
N TYR A 94 -30.60 5.60 4.85
CA TYR A 94 -29.94 4.52 5.60
C TYR A 94 -29.55 4.93 7.02
N ASN A 95 -29.15 6.21 7.18
CA ASN A 95 -28.68 6.69 8.48
C ASN A 95 -29.84 7.00 9.44
N PHE A 96 -31.03 7.29 8.92
CA PHE A 96 -32.19 7.70 9.71
C PHE A 96 -33.50 7.01 9.33
N GLU A 97 -34.03 7.21 8.10
CA GLU A 97 -35.39 6.81 7.75
C GLU A 97 -35.62 5.29 7.90
N ALA A 98 -34.71 4.47 7.38
CA ALA A 98 -34.78 3.02 7.46
C ALA A 98 -34.58 2.47 8.89
N LEU A 99 -34.09 3.31 9.81
CA LEU A 99 -33.97 3.02 11.24
C LEU A 99 -35.19 3.54 12.04
N ASN A 100 -36.29 3.89 11.35
CA ASN A 100 -37.51 4.43 11.93
C ASN A 100 -37.31 5.82 12.57
N ILE A 101 -36.41 6.62 12.05
CA ILE A 101 -36.19 8.03 12.42
C ILE A 101 -36.60 8.91 11.23
N PRO A 102 -37.92 9.19 11.04
CA PRO A 102 -38.39 10.00 9.92
C PRO A 102 -37.96 11.47 10.05
N LYS A 103 -38.11 12.26 8.97
CA LYS A 103 -37.62 13.66 8.89
C LYS A 103 -38.12 14.56 10.01
N ASN A 104 -39.29 14.31 10.56
CA ASN A 104 -39.90 15.10 11.63
C ASN A 104 -39.72 14.46 13.03
N HIS A 105 -38.83 13.49 13.19
CA HIS A 105 -38.65 12.83 14.47
C HIS A 105 -37.80 13.71 15.41
N PRO A 106 -38.22 13.91 16.70
CA PRO A 106 -37.50 14.78 17.63
C PRO A 106 -36.03 14.39 17.86
N ALA A 107 -35.71 13.10 17.84
CA ALA A 107 -34.34 12.62 18.02
C ALA A 107 -33.38 13.04 16.88
N ARG A 108 -33.93 13.47 15.73
CA ARG A 108 -33.17 13.91 14.57
C ARG A 108 -32.62 15.32 14.77
N ASP A 109 -33.35 16.18 15.47
CA ASP A 109 -32.91 17.54 15.77
C ASP A 109 -31.81 17.60 16.82
N SER A 110 -31.64 16.53 17.60
CA SER A 110 -30.60 16.42 18.64
C SER A 110 -29.29 15.77 18.14
N GLN A 111 -29.25 15.34 16.87
CA GLN A 111 -28.05 14.73 16.29
C GLN A 111 -27.35 15.73 15.37
N ASP A 112 -26.26 16.28 15.85
CA ASP A 112 -25.38 17.14 15.06
C ASP A 112 -24.70 16.31 13.98
N THR A 113 -25.24 16.36 12.77
CA THR A 113 -24.85 15.54 11.64
C THR A 113 -24.21 16.38 10.53
N PHE A 114 -23.08 15.94 10.01
CA PHE A 114 -22.44 16.59 8.87
C PHE A 114 -23.17 16.23 7.57
N TYR A 115 -23.94 17.16 7.02
CA TYR A 115 -24.62 17.02 5.73
C TYR A 115 -23.81 17.66 4.60
N PHE A 116 -23.69 16.92 3.47
CA PHE A 116 -23.22 17.45 2.19
C PHE A 116 -24.37 17.99 1.35
N SER A 117 -25.52 17.35 1.48
CA SER A 117 -26.78 17.73 0.85
C SER A 117 -27.94 17.25 1.74
N PRO A 118 -29.20 17.65 1.47
CA PRO A 118 -30.34 17.17 2.24
C PRO A 118 -30.51 15.64 2.30
N GLU A 119 -29.85 14.92 1.39
CA GLU A 119 -29.95 13.46 1.26
C GLU A 119 -28.65 12.72 1.51
N VAL A 120 -27.51 13.41 1.63
CA VAL A 120 -26.18 12.83 1.76
C VAL A 120 -25.44 13.43 2.93
N LEU A 121 -24.90 12.58 3.80
CA LEU A 121 -24.27 12.94 5.05
C LEU A 121 -23.04 12.07 5.36
N LEU A 122 -22.27 12.45 6.37
CA LEU A 122 -21.34 11.55 7.06
C LEU A 122 -22.13 10.76 8.10
N ARG A 123 -22.01 9.43 8.09
CA ARG A 123 -22.76 8.56 9.01
C ARG A 123 -22.49 8.92 10.46
N SER A 124 -23.54 9.14 11.22
CA SER A 124 -23.49 9.44 12.66
C SER A 124 -23.43 8.17 13.53
N GLN A 125 -23.63 7.01 12.93
CA GLN A 125 -23.66 5.68 13.55
C GLN A 125 -23.37 4.59 12.53
N THR A 126 -23.00 3.38 12.98
CA THR A 126 -22.79 2.23 12.10
C THR A 126 -24.05 1.43 11.82
N SER A 127 -25.20 1.80 12.38
CA SER A 127 -26.50 1.15 12.18
C SER A 127 -26.97 1.12 10.72
N CYS A 128 -26.53 2.10 9.89
CA CYS A 128 -26.78 2.10 8.45
C CYS A 128 -26.27 0.83 7.76
N VAL A 129 -25.17 0.25 8.26
CA VAL A 129 -24.60 -0.99 7.74
C VAL A 129 -25.49 -2.18 8.04
N GLN A 130 -26.20 -2.17 9.17
CA GLN A 130 -27.19 -3.21 9.53
C GLN A 130 -28.34 -3.22 8.53
N VAL A 131 -28.89 -2.06 8.18
CA VAL A 131 -29.95 -1.93 7.17
C VAL A 131 -29.49 -2.48 5.83
N ARG A 132 -28.32 -2.04 5.35
CA ARG A 132 -27.75 -2.51 4.09
C ARG A 132 -27.50 -4.02 4.07
N THR A 133 -27.19 -4.60 5.21
CA THR A 133 -26.99 -6.04 5.35
C THR A 133 -28.32 -6.78 5.29
N MET A 134 -29.34 -6.30 5.99
CA MET A 134 -30.68 -6.90 5.98
C MET A 134 -31.37 -6.82 4.61
N GLU A 135 -31.06 -5.83 3.80
CA GLU A 135 -31.52 -5.74 2.41
C GLU A 135 -30.91 -6.82 1.50
N LYS A 136 -29.67 -7.25 1.80
CA LYS A 136 -28.91 -8.18 0.98
C LYS A 136 -28.96 -9.63 1.46
N MET A 137 -29.15 -9.82 2.76
CA MET A 137 -29.10 -11.14 3.40
C MET A 137 -30.45 -11.50 4.04
N ARG A 138 -30.75 -12.78 4.03
CA ARG A 138 -31.90 -13.33 4.78
C ARG A 138 -31.41 -13.93 6.09
N PRO A 139 -32.26 -13.91 7.15
CA PRO A 139 -31.95 -14.60 8.39
C PRO A 139 -31.65 -16.10 8.18
N PRO A 140 -30.73 -16.66 8.98
CA PRO A 140 -30.10 -16.06 10.16
C PRO A 140 -28.99 -15.05 9.80
N ILE A 141 -28.98 -13.88 10.47
CA ILE A 141 -27.98 -12.85 10.34
C ILE A 141 -27.27 -12.71 11.68
N LYS A 142 -25.95 -12.72 11.69
CA LYS A 142 -25.13 -12.54 12.88
C LYS A 142 -23.87 -11.77 12.49
N ILE A 143 -23.88 -10.46 12.70
CA ILE A 143 -22.85 -9.54 12.20
C ILE A 143 -22.40 -8.55 13.26
N ILE A 144 -21.19 -8.03 13.08
CA ILE A 144 -20.74 -6.78 13.69
C ILE A 144 -20.35 -5.78 12.58
N ALA A 145 -20.63 -4.51 12.83
CA ALA A 145 -20.32 -3.40 11.94
C ALA A 145 -19.37 -2.41 12.65
N PRO A 146 -18.07 -2.64 12.63
CA PRO A 146 -17.09 -1.69 13.13
C PRO A 146 -16.87 -0.58 12.12
N GLY A 147 -16.73 0.68 12.60
CA GLY A 147 -16.42 1.77 11.69
C GLY A 147 -16.26 3.11 12.39
N ARG A 148 -15.78 4.09 11.62
CA ARG A 148 -15.76 5.49 12.05
C ARG A 148 -17.14 6.08 11.91
N VAL A 149 -17.47 6.98 12.83
CA VAL A 149 -18.70 7.75 12.83
C VAL A 149 -18.38 9.20 13.10
N TYR A 150 -19.29 10.10 12.72
CA TYR A 150 -19.03 11.53 12.63
C TYR A 150 -20.18 12.30 13.25
N ARG A 151 -19.88 13.24 14.16
CA ARG A 151 -20.87 14.13 14.79
C ARG A 151 -20.30 15.53 14.91
N ILE A 152 -21.15 16.55 14.80
CA ILE A 152 -20.77 17.96 15.02
C ILE A 152 -20.74 18.21 16.53
N ASP A 153 -19.70 17.72 17.19
CA ASP A 153 -19.49 17.96 18.62
C ASP A 153 -18.37 18.98 18.81
N GLU A 154 -18.47 19.85 19.79
CA GLU A 154 -17.34 20.67 20.25
C GLU A 154 -16.26 19.75 20.82
N ILE A 155 -15.01 19.98 20.42
CA ILE A 155 -13.87 19.19 20.87
C ILE A 155 -13.55 19.54 22.32
N ASP A 156 -13.76 18.60 23.22
CA ASP A 156 -13.37 18.70 24.63
C ASP A 156 -12.60 17.45 25.10
N ALA A 157 -12.45 17.25 26.40
CA ALA A 157 -11.75 16.10 26.97
C ALA A 157 -12.45 14.76 26.73
N THR A 158 -13.74 14.76 26.39
CA THR A 158 -14.59 13.58 26.26
C THR A 158 -15.29 13.44 24.90
N HIS A 159 -15.32 14.51 24.11
CA HIS A 159 -16.00 14.55 22.81
C HIS A 159 -14.99 14.76 21.68
N SER A 160 -15.16 13.98 20.62
CA SER A 160 -14.45 14.11 19.36
C SER A 160 -15.43 14.01 18.19
N PRO A 161 -15.33 14.89 17.18
CA PRO A 161 -16.22 14.84 16.01
C PRO A 161 -16.02 13.57 15.17
N ILE A 162 -14.95 12.83 15.41
CA ILE A 162 -14.65 11.55 14.74
C ILE A 162 -14.31 10.52 15.82
N PHE A 163 -15.09 9.45 15.88
CA PHE A 163 -14.81 8.35 16.80
C PHE A 163 -15.14 7.00 16.17
N HIS A 164 -14.82 5.92 16.86
CA HIS A 164 -15.08 4.57 16.37
C HIS A 164 -16.27 3.98 17.13
N GLN A 165 -17.12 3.28 16.40
CA GLN A 165 -18.26 2.56 16.93
C GLN A 165 -18.25 1.13 16.40
N ILE A 166 -18.73 0.20 17.21
CA ILE A 166 -18.96 -1.19 16.80
C ILE A 166 -20.36 -1.54 17.22
N GLU A 167 -21.20 -1.89 16.27
CA GLU A 167 -22.56 -2.37 16.52
C GLU A 167 -22.69 -3.83 16.13
N GLY A 168 -23.46 -4.57 16.93
CA GLY A 168 -23.78 -5.97 16.67
C GLY A 168 -25.24 -6.12 16.29
N LEU A 169 -25.53 -7.01 15.32
CA LEU A 169 -26.89 -7.40 14.95
C LEU A 169 -27.00 -8.90 14.90
N VAL A 170 -28.05 -9.42 15.56
CA VAL A 170 -28.47 -10.82 15.42
C VAL A 170 -29.92 -10.84 15.04
N VAL A 171 -30.25 -11.55 13.96
CA VAL A 171 -31.63 -11.77 13.51
C VAL A 171 -31.82 -13.27 13.25
N ASP A 172 -32.65 -13.91 14.08
CA ASP A 172 -32.95 -15.32 13.92
C ASP A 172 -34.31 -15.63 14.60
N LYS A 173 -34.78 -16.85 14.47
CA LYS A 173 -36.03 -17.29 15.14
C LYS A 173 -35.77 -17.55 16.62
N GLY A 174 -36.66 -17.03 17.48
CA GLY A 174 -36.61 -17.30 18.92
C GLY A 174 -35.50 -16.59 19.68
N ILE A 175 -34.96 -15.51 19.13
CA ILE A 175 -34.00 -14.63 19.80
C ILE A 175 -34.76 -13.43 20.37
N ASN A 176 -34.45 -13.05 21.61
CA ASN A 176 -34.94 -11.84 22.28
C ASN A 176 -33.77 -10.84 22.39
#